data_776a2e0d59c8a8aee837dbd3bb607982
#
_entry.id   776a2e0d59c8a8aee837dbd3bb607982
#
_cell.length_a   1.000
_cell.length_b   1.000
_cell.length_c   1.000
_cell.angle_alpha   90.00
_cell.angle_beta   90.00
_cell.angle_gamma   90.00
#
_symmetry.space_group_name_H-M   'P 1'
#
loop_
_entity.id
_entity.type
_entity.pdbx_description
1 polymer ?
#
loop_
_entity_poly.entity_id
_entity_poly.type
_entity_poly.pdbx_seq_one_letter_code
_entity_poly.pdbx_strand_id
1 'polypeptide(L)'
;MKEQIEHNLLLKWLILTGLISFSVIAAWNEGVIFLLYSVDKSHISIAITLIYLLVTIHCALRIYTISSETNLSKKVENIVKNEEKIILKTSGDQVLVNSKIKLPMCLMTEYIRDLCFRNNNISEPDDSNLTSDLNDVYNSRLKGPQEIGWFVSDMMLKLGLLGTIIGFIFMLGSVANIADFDVSNMQKILRHMSNGMGTALYTTLTGLVCSVLSAMQYHMIDRHADELIELTLHTTQIHV
;
A
#
# COMPACT_ATOMS: atom_id res chain seq x y z
N MET A 1 -30.87 -9.40 -13.53
CA MET A 1 -29.99 -9.90 -12.44
C MET A 1 -29.30 -8.71 -11.80
N LYS A 2 -29.48 -8.47 -10.49
CA LYS A 2 -28.79 -7.38 -9.81
C LYS A 2 -27.30 -7.68 -9.80
N GLU A 3 -26.53 -6.84 -10.47
CA GLU A 3 -25.07 -6.87 -10.41
C GLU A 3 -24.65 -6.66 -8.95
N GLN A 4 -24.17 -7.69 -8.30
CA GLN A 4 -23.52 -7.56 -7.00
C GLN A 4 -22.14 -6.93 -7.26
N ILE A 5 -22.05 -5.64 -7.03
CA ILE A 5 -20.77 -4.94 -6.94
C ILE A 5 -20.10 -5.47 -5.68
N GLU A 6 -19.16 -6.39 -5.85
CA GLU A 6 -18.44 -6.97 -4.72
C GLU A 6 -17.35 -6.02 -4.25
N HIS A 7 -17.64 -5.26 -3.22
CA HIS A 7 -16.64 -4.43 -2.51
C HIS A 7 -15.90 -5.21 -1.41
N ASN A 8 -15.65 -6.50 -1.65
CA ASN A 8 -14.99 -7.37 -0.66
C ASN A 8 -13.61 -6.84 -0.23
N LEU A 9 -12.84 -6.24 -1.14
CA LEU A 9 -11.56 -5.63 -0.83
C LEU A 9 -11.73 -4.43 0.11
N LEU A 10 -12.63 -3.52 -0.23
CA LEU A 10 -12.90 -2.32 0.56
C LEU A 10 -13.44 -2.69 1.95
N LEU A 11 -14.29 -3.71 2.04
CA LEU A 11 -14.83 -4.20 3.31
C LEU A 11 -13.74 -4.80 4.21
N LYS A 12 -12.86 -5.64 3.66
CA LYS A 12 -11.71 -6.22 4.39
C LYS A 12 -10.79 -5.12 4.93
N TRP A 13 -10.48 -4.14 4.09
CA TRP A 13 -9.66 -3.00 4.50
C TRP A 13 -10.34 -2.15 5.56
N LEU A 14 -11.66 -1.91 5.45
CA LEU A 14 -12.42 -1.14 6.43
C LEU A 14 -12.48 -1.85 7.79
N ILE A 15 -12.58 -3.18 7.81
CA ILE A 15 -12.49 -3.97 9.05
C ILE A 15 -11.09 -3.82 9.66
N LEU A 16 -10.03 -3.94 8.86
CA LEU A 16 -8.66 -3.79 9.32
C LEU A 16 -8.39 -2.41 9.92
N THR A 17 -8.75 -1.34 9.19
CA THR A 17 -8.58 0.04 9.66
C THR A 17 -9.50 0.36 10.86
N GLY A 18 -10.68 -0.22 10.92
CA GLY A 18 -11.57 -0.12 12.07
C GLY A 18 -10.96 -0.76 13.33
N LEU A 19 -10.34 -1.94 13.20
CA LEU A 19 -9.64 -2.61 14.29
C LEU A 19 -8.44 -1.78 14.78
N ILE A 20 -7.64 -1.25 13.83
CA ILE A 20 -6.51 -0.37 14.16
C ILE A 20 -6.99 0.89 14.88
N SER A 21 -8.04 1.55 14.36
CA SER A 21 -8.63 2.75 14.99
C SER A 21 -9.14 2.47 16.39
N PHE A 22 -9.80 1.32 16.58
CA PHE A 22 -10.25 0.89 17.91
C PHE A 22 -9.09 0.70 18.88
N SER A 23 -7.99 0.04 18.43
CA SER A 23 -6.79 -0.15 19.24
C SER A 23 -6.13 1.18 19.62
N VAL A 24 -6.09 2.15 18.69
CA VAL A 24 -5.57 3.50 18.94
C VAL A 24 -6.42 4.25 19.97
N ILE A 25 -7.76 4.17 19.88
CA ILE A 25 -8.68 4.78 20.84
C ILE A 25 -8.52 4.15 22.23
N ALA A 26 -8.38 2.83 22.32
CA ALA A 26 -8.13 2.14 23.57
C ALA A 26 -6.80 2.60 24.20
N ALA A 27 -5.72 2.67 23.42
CA ALA A 27 -4.42 3.17 23.90
C ALA A 27 -4.47 4.64 24.29
N TRP A 28 -5.32 5.44 23.66
CA TRP A 28 -5.56 6.83 24.06
C TRP A 28 -6.22 6.92 25.44
N ASN A 29 -7.25 6.11 25.69
CA ASN A 29 -7.96 6.07 26.97
C ASN A 29 -7.07 5.63 28.14
N GLU A 30 -6.14 4.70 27.88
CA GLU A 30 -5.12 4.28 28.86
C GLU A 30 -4.00 5.30 29.08
N GLY A 31 -4.01 6.42 28.33
CA GLY A 31 -2.98 7.47 28.42
C GLY A 31 -1.64 7.09 27.81
N VAL A 32 -1.50 5.93 27.19
CA VAL A 32 -0.25 5.45 26.59
C VAL A 32 0.23 6.38 25.48
N ILE A 33 -0.70 6.88 24.65
CA ILE A 33 -0.39 7.79 23.55
C ILE A 33 0.11 9.13 24.08
N PHE A 34 -0.51 9.64 25.14
CA PHE A 34 -0.05 10.88 25.80
C PHE A 34 1.36 10.70 26.39
N LEU A 35 1.62 9.59 27.06
CA LEU A 35 2.93 9.26 27.59
C LEU A 35 3.98 9.18 26.47
N LEU A 36 3.66 8.52 25.36
CA LEU A 36 4.53 8.37 24.20
C LEU A 36 5.01 9.74 23.68
N TYR A 37 4.07 10.64 23.43
CA TYR A 37 4.43 11.97 22.90
C TYR A 37 5.05 12.92 23.94
N SER A 38 4.74 12.76 25.23
CA SER A 38 5.32 13.59 26.29
C SER A 38 6.79 13.23 26.58
N VAL A 39 7.14 11.97 26.42
CA VAL A 39 8.51 11.47 26.64
C VAL A 39 9.40 11.71 25.42
N ASP A 40 8.83 11.67 24.21
CA ASP A 40 9.59 11.89 22.98
C ASP A 40 9.95 13.36 22.77
N LYS A 41 11.16 13.73 23.21
CA LYS A 41 11.72 15.08 23.02
C LYS A 41 12.18 15.37 21.59
N SER A 42 12.34 14.33 20.76
CA SER A 42 12.82 14.50 19.39
C SER A 42 11.70 14.85 18.41
N HIS A 43 10.42 14.70 18.82
CA HIS A 43 9.22 14.84 17.98
C HIS A 43 9.19 13.92 16.75
N ILE A 44 10.09 12.94 16.67
CA ILE A 44 10.14 11.97 15.56
C ILE A 44 8.89 11.09 15.54
N SER A 45 8.38 10.71 16.72
CA SER A 45 7.13 9.93 16.81
C SER A 45 5.93 10.65 16.18
N ILE A 46 5.87 11.98 16.31
CA ILE A 46 4.82 12.79 15.68
C ILE A 46 4.99 12.77 14.16
N ALA A 47 6.21 12.94 13.66
CA ALA A 47 6.50 12.89 12.23
C ALA A 47 6.12 11.52 11.63
N ILE A 48 6.50 10.42 12.30
CA ILE A 48 6.15 9.06 11.88
C ILE A 48 4.63 8.87 11.83
N THR A 49 3.91 9.32 12.85
CA THR A 49 2.44 9.21 12.92
C THR A 49 1.77 9.99 11.78
N LEU A 50 2.28 11.18 11.47
CA LEU A 50 1.77 11.99 10.35
C LEU A 50 2.01 11.31 9.01
N ILE A 51 3.20 10.76 8.80
CA ILE A 51 3.53 9.97 7.59
C ILE A 51 2.61 8.76 7.49
N TYR A 52 2.37 8.04 8.60
CA TYR A 52 1.44 6.90 8.64
C TYR A 52 0.02 7.29 8.22
N LEU A 53 -0.49 8.43 8.67
CA LEU A 53 -1.82 8.92 8.25
C LEU A 53 -1.86 9.22 6.74
N LEU A 54 -0.83 9.86 6.19
CA LEU A 54 -0.75 10.13 4.75
C LEU A 54 -0.71 8.82 3.94
N VAL A 55 0.08 7.85 4.39
CA VAL A 55 0.17 6.51 3.76
C VAL A 55 -1.17 5.78 3.83
N THR A 56 -1.89 5.86 4.94
CA THR A 56 -3.22 5.23 5.07
C THR A 56 -4.24 5.87 4.13
N ILE A 57 -4.20 7.19 3.94
CA ILE A 57 -5.05 7.88 2.96
C ILE A 57 -4.69 7.45 1.52
N HIS A 58 -3.41 7.40 1.19
CA HIS A 58 -2.96 6.90 -0.11
C HIS A 58 -3.42 5.45 -0.35
N CYS A 59 -3.30 4.59 0.65
CA CYS A 59 -3.78 3.22 0.62
C CYS A 59 -5.30 3.15 0.34
N ALA A 60 -6.10 3.99 1.01
CA ALA A 60 -7.56 4.07 0.78
C ALA A 60 -7.91 4.42 -0.67
N LEU A 61 -7.22 5.41 -1.25
CA LEU A 61 -7.42 5.81 -2.64
C LEU A 61 -7.04 4.68 -3.62
N ARG A 62 -5.96 3.96 -3.35
CA ARG A 62 -5.53 2.82 -4.17
C ARG A 62 -6.51 1.66 -4.11
N ILE A 63 -7.02 1.34 -2.92
CA ILE A 63 -8.04 0.30 -2.72
C ILE A 63 -9.32 0.63 -3.51
N TYR A 64 -9.75 1.89 -3.48
CA TYR A 64 -10.91 2.33 -4.25
C TYR A 64 -10.69 2.14 -5.75
N THR A 65 -9.53 2.52 -6.27
CA THR A 65 -9.17 2.37 -7.68
C THR A 65 -9.14 0.90 -8.10
N ILE A 66 -8.43 0.05 -7.35
CA ILE A 66 -8.32 -1.39 -7.66
C ILE A 66 -9.67 -2.09 -7.54
N SER A 67 -10.49 -1.75 -6.55
CA SER A 67 -11.84 -2.30 -6.40
C SER A 67 -12.75 -1.93 -7.58
N SER A 68 -12.65 -0.70 -8.09
CA SER A 68 -13.37 -0.25 -9.28
C SER A 68 -12.93 -1.00 -10.53
N GLU A 69 -11.61 -1.11 -10.75
CA GLU A 69 -11.03 -1.85 -11.87
C GLU A 69 -11.43 -3.33 -11.85
N THR A 70 -11.38 -3.96 -10.68
CA THR A 70 -11.78 -5.38 -10.52
C THR A 70 -13.25 -5.60 -10.86
N ASN A 71 -14.14 -4.70 -10.45
CA ASN A 71 -15.56 -4.80 -10.78
C ASN A 71 -15.82 -4.62 -12.28
N LEU A 72 -15.11 -3.70 -12.94
CA LEU A 72 -15.21 -3.50 -14.38
C LEU A 72 -14.63 -4.70 -15.15
N SER A 73 -13.51 -5.25 -14.72
CA SER A 73 -12.91 -6.44 -15.33
C SER A 73 -13.79 -7.67 -15.21
N LYS A 74 -14.45 -7.89 -14.06
CA LYS A 74 -15.46 -8.97 -13.93
C LYS A 74 -16.66 -8.79 -14.86
N LYS A 75 -17.07 -7.55 -15.14
CA LYS A 75 -18.11 -7.29 -16.14
C LYS A 75 -17.66 -7.65 -17.55
N VAL A 76 -16.42 -7.29 -17.92
CA VAL A 76 -15.83 -7.67 -19.21
C VAL A 76 -15.74 -9.18 -19.32
N GLU A 77 -15.24 -9.87 -18.29
CA GLU A 77 -15.17 -11.33 -18.24
C GLU A 77 -16.54 -11.98 -18.49
N ASN A 78 -17.60 -11.49 -17.82
CA ASN A 78 -18.95 -12.01 -18.02
C ASN A 78 -19.49 -11.78 -19.44
N ILE A 79 -19.18 -10.63 -20.07
CA ILE A 79 -19.56 -10.34 -21.44
C ILE A 79 -18.84 -11.31 -22.40
N VAL A 80 -17.53 -11.50 -22.17
CA VAL A 80 -16.68 -12.38 -22.99
C VAL A 80 -17.11 -13.84 -22.86
N LYS A 81 -17.39 -14.34 -21.67
CA LYS A 81 -17.84 -15.73 -21.43
C LYS A 81 -19.20 -16.07 -22.02
N ASN A 82 -20.09 -15.10 -22.17
CA ASN A 82 -21.45 -15.34 -22.70
C ASN A 82 -21.52 -15.39 -24.24
N GLU A 83 -20.44 -15.06 -24.94
CA GLU A 83 -20.38 -15.07 -26.41
C GLU A 83 -19.55 -16.26 -26.88
N GLU A 84 -20.16 -17.21 -27.60
CA GLU A 84 -19.51 -18.45 -28.13
C GLU A 84 -18.44 -18.20 -29.20
N LYS A 85 -18.52 -17.08 -29.94
CA LYS A 85 -17.51 -16.65 -30.91
C LYS A 85 -17.25 -15.18 -30.77
N ILE A 86 -16.05 -14.86 -30.35
CA ILE A 86 -15.63 -13.48 -30.12
C ILE A 86 -14.88 -12.99 -31.35
N ILE A 87 -15.47 -12.03 -32.08
CA ILE A 87 -14.78 -11.26 -33.11
C ILE A 87 -14.53 -9.88 -32.49
N LEU A 88 -13.28 -9.67 -32.04
CA LEU A 88 -12.85 -8.40 -31.52
C LEU A 88 -12.49 -7.47 -32.68
N LYS A 89 -13.16 -6.33 -32.78
CA LYS A 89 -12.81 -5.26 -33.71
C LYS A 89 -12.42 -4.02 -32.90
N THR A 90 -11.22 -3.56 -33.14
CA THR A 90 -10.74 -2.29 -32.60
C THR A 90 -11.18 -1.16 -33.51
N SER A 91 -12.01 -0.26 -33.02
CA SER A 91 -12.41 0.96 -33.72
C SER A 91 -11.89 2.18 -32.94
N GLY A 92 -10.68 2.64 -33.26
CA GLY A 92 -10.00 3.69 -32.52
C GLY A 92 -9.65 3.22 -31.08
N ASP A 93 -10.13 3.97 -30.09
CA ASP A 93 -9.87 3.71 -28.66
C ASP A 93 -10.88 2.75 -28.01
N GLN A 94 -11.82 2.18 -28.78
CA GLN A 94 -12.88 1.31 -28.27
C GLN A 94 -12.75 -0.11 -28.81
N VAL A 95 -12.90 -1.11 -27.92
CA VAL A 95 -12.99 -2.51 -28.30
C VAL A 95 -14.46 -2.91 -28.37
N LEU A 96 -14.85 -3.45 -29.54
CA LEU A 96 -16.20 -3.91 -29.82
C LEU A 96 -16.20 -5.45 -29.93
N VAL A 97 -17.04 -6.09 -29.13
CA VAL A 97 -17.32 -7.53 -29.25
C VAL A 97 -18.45 -7.70 -30.28
N ASN A 98 -18.18 -8.53 -31.30
CA ASN A 98 -19.14 -8.85 -32.38
C ASN A 98 -19.74 -7.59 -33.08
N SER A 99 -18.98 -6.46 -33.10
CA SER A 99 -19.40 -5.15 -33.65
C SER A 99 -20.67 -4.56 -33.03
N LYS A 100 -21.14 -5.06 -31.88
CA LYS A 100 -22.37 -4.61 -31.22
C LYS A 100 -22.20 -4.16 -29.78
N ILE A 101 -21.35 -4.84 -29.00
CA ILE A 101 -21.23 -4.58 -27.56
C ILE A 101 -19.94 -3.81 -27.30
N LYS A 102 -20.08 -2.60 -26.73
CA LYS A 102 -18.94 -1.80 -26.29
C LYS A 102 -18.48 -2.32 -24.93
N LEU A 103 -17.18 -2.65 -24.80
CA LEU A 103 -16.58 -2.97 -23.53
C LEU A 103 -16.36 -1.70 -22.70
N PRO A 104 -16.58 -1.75 -21.37
CA PRO A 104 -16.24 -0.65 -20.48
C PRO A 104 -14.72 -0.44 -20.49
N MET A 105 -14.26 0.81 -20.41
CA MET A 105 -12.84 1.12 -20.31
C MET A 105 -12.32 0.69 -18.95
N CYS A 106 -11.46 -0.31 -18.93
CA CYS A 106 -10.77 -0.83 -17.75
C CYS A 106 -9.42 -1.43 -18.19
N LEU A 107 -8.57 -1.76 -17.23
CA LEU A 107 -7.25 -2.34 -17.47
C LEU A 107 -7.33 -3.59 -18.38
N MET A 108 -8.29 -4.47 -18.15
CA MET A 108 -8.52 -5.67 -18.97
C MET A 108 -8.87 -5.31 -20.43
N THR A 109 -9.70 -4.29 -20.65
CA THR A 109 -10.09 -3.87 -22.01
C THR A 109 -8.91 -3.24 -22.75
N GLU A 110 -8.07 -2.46 -22.05
CA GLU A 110 -6.84 -1.91 -22.63
C GLU A 110 -5.88 -3.03 -23.02
N TYR A 111 -5.68 -4.02 -22.15
CA TYR A 111 -4.84 -5.18 -22.42
C TYR A 111 -5.32 -5.97 -23.64
N ILE A 112 -6.63 -6.26 -23.75
CA ILE A 112 -7.24 -6.94 -24.90
C ILE A 112 -7.03 -6.10 -26.18
N ARG A 113 -7.22 -4.79 -26.11
CA ARG A 113 -7.00 -3.89 -27.25
C ARG A 113 -5.56 -3.98 -27.77
N ASP A 114 -4.60 -3.88 -26.86
CA ASP A 114 -3.18 -3.89 -27.22
C ASP A 114 -2.75 -5.26 -27.78
N LEU A 115 -3.31 -6.36 -27.28
CA LEU A 115 -3.13 -7.68 -27.86
C LEU A 115 -3.71 -7.77 -29.28
N CYS A 116 -4.94 -7.33 -29.49
CA CYS A 116 -5.58 -7.37 -30.82
C CYS A 116 -4.83 -6.49 -31.84
N PHE A 117 -4.39 -5.31 -31.42
CA PHE A 117 -3.62 -4.40 -32.30
C PHE A 117 -2.32 -5.04 -32.73
N ARG A 118 -1.69 -5.77 -31.84
CA ARG A 118 -0.43 -6.44 -32.06
C ARG A 118 -0.59 -7.66 -32.96
N ASN A 119 -1.57 -8.51 -32.69
CA ASN A 119 -1.85 -9.71 -33.50
C ASN A 119 -2.16 -9.36 -34.98
N ASN A 120 -2.75 -8.17 -35.21
CA ASN A 120 -3.02 -7.68 -36.57
C ASN A 120 -1.79 -7.13 -37.30
N ASN A 121 -0.72 -6.74 -36.58
CA ASN A 121 0.43 -6.03 -37.18
C ASN A 121 1.72 -6.88 -37.26
N ILE A 122 1.79 -8.03 -36.62
CA ILE A 122 2.99 -8.87 -36.57
C ILE A 122 2.73 -10.20 -37.28
N SER A 123 3.47 -10.42 -38.38
CA SER A 123 3.36 -11.61 -39.24
C SER A 123 4.40 -12.71 -38.93
N GLU A 124 5.14 -12.62 -37.81
CA GLU A 124 6.16 -13.62 -37.47
C GLU A 124 5.88 -14.31 -36.13
N PRO A 125 6.18 -15.63 -36.00
CA PRO A 125 5.74 -16.50 -34.91
C PRO A 125 6.66 -16.51 -33.66
N ASP A 126 7.29 -15.42 -33.30
CA ASP A 126 8.10 -15.36 -32.05
C ASP A 126 7.30 -14.75 -30.87
N ASP A 127 6.12 -15.33 -30.65
CA ASP A 127 5.04 -14.75 -29.83
C ASP A 127 5.26 -14.85 -28.31
N SER A 128 6.12 -15.73 -27.81
CA SER A 128 6.21 -15.98 -26.37
C SER A 128 6.91 -14.84 -25.61
N ASN A 129 7.99 -14.29 -26.16
CA ASN A 129 8.76 -13.21 -25.53
C ASN A 129 7.97 -11.88 -25.52
N LEU A 130 7.24 -11.65 -26.56
CA LEU A 130 6.48 -10.41 -26.76
C LEU A 130 5.22 -10.34 -25.87
N THR A 131 4.58 -11.44 -25.56
CA THR A 131 3.41 -11.50 -24.64
C THR A 131 3.88 -11.31 -23.20
N SER A 132 5.06 -11.85 -22.83
CA SER A 132 5.66 -11.60 -21.52
C SER A 132 5.96 -10.12 -21.29
N ASP A 133 6.51 -9.42 -22.31
CA ASP A 133 6.81 -7.98 -22.19
C ASP A 133 5.54 -7.15 -21.97
N LEU A 134 4.43 -7.48 -22.62
CA LEU A 134 3.17 -6.80 -22.40
C LEU A 134 2.65 -7.04 -20.98
N ASN A 135 2.72 -8.28 -20.50
CA ASN A 135 2.34 -8.63 -19.13
C ASN A 135 3.14 -7.83 -18.10
N ASP A 136 4.44 -7.70 -18.30
CA ASP A 136 5.33 -6.97 -17.39
C ASP A 136 5.00 -5.47 -17.37
N VAL A 137 4.65 -4.88 -18.51
CA VAL A 137 4.22 -3.47 -18.59
C VAL A 137 2.93 -3.25 -17.80
N TYR A 138 1.92 -4.11 -17.97
CA TYR A 138 0.65 -3.96 -17.25
C TYR A 138 0.78 -4.25 -15.76
N ASN A 139 1.60 -5.23 -15.39
CA ASN A 139 1.94 -5.53 -14.00
C ASN A 139 2.62 -4.34 -13.32
N SER A 140 3.62 -3.77 -13.97
CA SER A 140 4.34 -2.59 -13.48
C SER A 140 3.42 -1.35 -13.38
N ARG A 141 2.53 -1.14 -14.35
CA ARG A 141 1.54 -0.04 -14.32
C ARG A 141 0.55 -0.17 -13.16
N LEU A 142 0.13 -1.39 -12.84
CA LEU A 142 -0.80 -1.63 -11.75
C LEU A 142 -0.11 -1.56 -10.38
N LYS A 143 1.09 -2.11 -10.24
CA LYS A 143 1.83 -2.19 -8.97
C LYS A 143 2.72 -0.98 -8.68
N GLY A 144 3.18 -0.26 -9.69
CA GLY A 144 4.12 0.86 -9.52
C GLY A 144 3.71 1.87 -8.44
N PRO A 145 2.48 2.35 -8.38
CA PRO A 145 2.07 3.28 -7.32
C PRO A 145 2.10 2.68 -5.91
N GLN A 146 2.10 1.34 -5.76
CA GLN A 146 2.17 0.67 -4.46
C GLN A 146 3.61 0.59 -3.95
N GLU A 147 4.61 0.60 -4.83
CA GLU A 147 6.03 0.61 -4.47
C GLU A 147 6.38 1.82 -3.60
N ILE A 148 5.76 2.97 -3.88
CA ILE A 148 5.93 4.18 -3.05
C ILE A 148 5.47 3.89 -1.61
N GLY A 149 4.37 3.18 -1.44
CA GLY A 149 3.86 2.81 -0.13
C GLY A 149 4.79 1.88 0.65
N TRP A 150 5.35 0.89 -0.02
CA TRP A 150 6.36 0.00 0.55
C TRP A 150 7.62 0.77 0.96
N PHE A 151 8.10 1.65 0.08
CA PHE A 151 9.25 2.51 0.38
C PHE A 151 9.01 3.38 1.62
N VAL A 152 7.85 4.03 1.72
CA VAL A 152 7.51 4.88 2.87
C VAL A 152 7.33 4.06 4.15
N SER A 153 6.78 2.84 4.05
CA SER A 153 6.69 1.91 5.20
C SER A 153 8.06 1.57 5.76
N ASP A 154 9.04 1.27 4.89
CA ASP A 154 10.42 0.99 5.27
C ASP A 154 11.12 2.24 5.83
N MET A 155 10.84 3.42 5.28
CA MET A 155 11.35 4.70 5.81
C MET A 155 10.84 4.99 7.23
N MET A 156 9.59 4.67 7.58
CA MET A 156 9.08 4.85 8.94
C MET A 156 9.86 4.00 9.96
N LEU A 157 10.22 2.77 9.58
CA LEU A 157 11.06 1.92 10.43
C LEU A 157 12.44 2.54 10.66
N LYS A 158 13.08 3.02 9.59
CA LYS A 158 14.40 3.68 9.63
C LYS A 158 14.36 4.98 10.44
N LEU A 159 13.28 5.75 10.35
CA LEU A 159 13.07 6.94 11.19
C LEU A 159 12.95 6.58 12.67
N GLY A 160 12.27 5.48 13.00
CA GLY A 160 12.22 4.95 14.36
C GLY A 160 13.61 4.61 14.90
N LEU A 161 14.45 3.95 14.10
CA LEU A 161 15.85 3.66 14.46
C LEU A 161 16.70 4.93 14.60
N LEU A 162 16.50 5.93 13.75
CA LEU A 162 17.14 7.23 13.88
C LEU A 162 16.80 7.88 15.22
N GLY A 163 15.55 7.73 15.66
CA GLY A 163 15.09 8.21 16.96
C GLY A 163 15.84 7.59 18.15
N THR A 164 16.27 6.32 18.06
CA THR A 164 17.11 5.71 19.10
C THR A 164 18.47 6.37 19.18
N ILE A 165 19.09 6.68 18.07
CA ILE A 165 20.40 7.34 18.03
C ILE A 165 20.29 8.72 18.66
N ILE A 166 19.26 9.48 18.30
CA ILE A 166 19.01 10.83 18.86
C ILE A 166 18.71 10.76 20.35
N GLY A 167 17.87 9.82 20.80
CA GLY A 167 17.58 9.61 22.22
C GLY A 167 18.84 9.25 23.03
N PHE A 168 19.73 8.45 22.44
CA PHE A 168 21.01 8.09 23.06
C PHE A 168 21.96 9.30 23.16
N ILE A 169 22.01 10.14 22.11
CA ILE A 169 22.78 11.40 22.14
C ILE A 169 22.27 12.32 23.25
N PHE A 170 20.97 12.47 23.44
CA PHE A 170 20.38 13.24 24.53
C PHE A 170 20.74 12.67 25.90
N MET A 171 20.78 11.35 26.02
CA MET A 171 21.20 10.68 27.24
C MET A 171 22.67 11.00 27.59
N LEU A 172 23.59 10.84 26.64
CA LEU A 172 25.01 11.05 26.84
C LEU A 172 25.34 12.53 27.09
N GLY A 173 24.69 13.44 26.34
CA GLY A 173 24.89 14.88 26.50
C GLY A 173 24.56 15.40 27.92
N SER A 174 23.63 14.71 28.58
CA SER A 174 23.27 15.05 29.97
C SER A 174 24.33 14.67 30.99
N VAL A 175 25.15 13.65 30.71
CA VAL A 175 26.22 13.19 31.61
C VAL A 175 27.51 13.96 31.40
N ALA A 176 27.79 14.40 30.17
CA ALA A 176 29.04 15.05 29.79
C ALA A 176 29.29 16.42 30.46
N ASN A 177 28.24 17.11 30.94
CA ASN A 177 28.32 18.47 31.47
C ASN A 177 28.38 18.55 33.01
N ILE A 178 28.65 17.43 33.71
CA ILE A 178 28.62 17.40 35.18
C ILE A 178 30.04 17.40 35.71
N ALA A 179 30.40 18.54 36.35
CA ALA A 179 31.71 18.72 36.97
C ALA A 179 31.79 18.19 38.42
N ASP A 180 30.67 18.16 39.15
CA ASP A 180 30.65 17.76 40.57
C ASP A 180 29.67 16.61 40.83
N PHE A 181 30.16 15.55 41.50
CA PHE A 181 29.38 14.38 41.91
C PHE A 181 28.75 14.59 43.29
N ASP A 182 27.69 15.40 43.35
CA ASP A 182 26.86 15.53 44.54
C ASP A 182 25.56 14.69 44.39
N VAL A 183 24.96 14.31 45.54
CA VAL A 183 23.73 13.46 45.57
C VAL A 183 22.59 14.10 44.79
N SER A 184 22.43 15.41 44.85
CA SER A 184 21.41 16.16 44.10
C SER A 184 21.65 16.10 42.57
N ASN A 185 22.91 16.13 42.15
CA ASN A 185 23.30 15.99 40.76
C ASN A 185 23.11 14.56 40.23
N MET A 186 23.36 13.56 41.07
CA MET A 186 23.12 12.15 40.74
C MET A 186 21.64 11.87 40.39
N GLN A 187 20.68 12.42 41.13
CA GLN A 187 19.25 12.30 40.82
C GLN A 187 18.89 12.96 39.50
N LYS A 188 19.46 14.12 39.19
CA LYS A 188 19.26 14.82 37.91
C LYS A 188 19.80 13.97 36.74
N ILE A 189 21.01 13.42 36.90
CA ILE A 189 21.63 12.51 35.91
C ILE A 189 20.70 11.34 35.61
N LEU A 190 20.26 10.60 36.62
CA LEU A 190 19.38 9.45 36.47
C LEU A 190 18.09 9.82 35.76
N ARG A 191 17.50 10.97 36.09
CA ARG A 191 16.28 11.44 35.42
C ARG A 191 16.50 11.79 33.95
N HIS A 192 17.62 12.44 33.63
CA HIS A 192 17.97 12.77 32.24
C HIS A 192 18.30 11.53 31.41
N MET A 193 19.02 10.59 32.01
CA MET A 193 19.31 9.29 31.38
C MET A 193 18.01 8.52 31.09
N SER A 194 17.09 8.44 32.06
CA SER A 194 15.80 7.80 31.89
C SER A 194 14.98 8.45 30.78
N ASN A 195 14.96 9.79 30.68
CA ASN A 195 14.24 10.51 29.63
C ASN A 195 14.83 10.26 28.23
N GLY A 196 16.17 10.29 28.10
CA GLY A 196 16.85 10.03 26.82
C GLY A 196 16.58 8.58 26.32
N MET A 197 16.67 7.62 27.25
CA MET A 197 16.35 6.23 26.96
C MET A 197 14.87 6.04 26.60
N GLY A 198 13.95 6.74 27.31
CA GLY A 198 12.53 6.75 26.99
C GLY A 198 12.26 7.27 25.56
N THR A 199 12.87 8.43 25.20
CA THR A 199 12.78 8.95 23.82
C THR A 199 13.19 7.89 22.79
N ALA A 200 14.34 7.23 23.00
CA ALA A 200 14.85 6.20 22.11
C ALA A 200 13.87 5.03 21.94
N LEU A 201 13.35 4.49 23.03
CA LEU A 201 12.45 3.35 23.00
C LEU A 201 11.09 3.67 22.36
N TYR A 202 10.50 4.81 22.72
CA TYR A 202 9.19 5.19 22.19
C TYR A 202 9.21 5.54 20.71
N THR A 203 10.26 6.18 20.20
CA THR A 203 10.39 6.48 18.77
C THR A 203 10.52 5.20 17.94
N THR A 204 11.31 4.23 18.40
CA THR A 204 11.46 2.94 17.72
C THR A 204 10.16 2.13 17.75
N LEU A 205 9.49 2.11 18.90
CA LEU A 205 8.19 1.43 19.02
C LEU A 205 7.19 2.02 18.03
N THR A 206 7.09 3.34 17.93
CA THR A 206 6.20 4.03 17.00
C THR A 206 6.56 3.70 15.55
N GLY A 207 7.85 3.77 15.18
CA GLY A 207 8.33 3.44 13.85
C GLY A 207 8.01 2.01 13.43
N LEU A 208 8.24 1.06 14.33
CA LEU A 208 7.98 -0.35 14.10
C LEU A 208 6.47 -0.62 13.94
N VAL A 209 5.64 -0.12 14.84
CA VAL A 209 4.18 -0.31 14.79
C VAL A 209 3.60 0.30 13.52
N CYS A 210 3.93 1.55 13.19
CA CYS A 210 3.43 2.21 11.99
C CYS A 210 3.89 1.52 10.71
N SER A 211 5.16 1.09 10.65
CA SER A 211 5.71 0.35 9.51
C SER A 211 4.98 -1.00 9.29
N VAL A 212 4.82 -1.80 10.35
CA VAL A 212 4.13 -3.10 10.26
C VAL A 212 2.67 -2.93 9.82
N LEU A 213 1.95 -1.95 10.39
CA LEU A 213 0.56 -1.69 10.04
C LEU A 213 0.42 -1.23 8.58
N SER A 214 1.34 -0.39 8.10
CA SER A 214 1.38 0.03 6.68
C SER A 214 1.70 -1.13 5.76
N ALA A 215 2.71 -1.93 6.09
CA ALA A 215 3.08 -3.12 5.31
C ALA A 215 1.91 -4.10 5.17
N MET A 216 1.13 -4.31 6.24
CA MET A 216 -0.04 -5.16 6.22
C MET A 216 -1.14 -4.63 5.29
N GLN A 217 -1.35 -3.30 5.24
CA GLN A 217 -2.29 -2.67 4.33
C GLN A 217 -1.85 -2.83 2.86
N TYR A 218 -0.58 -2.58 2.54
CA TYR A 218 -0.05 -2.72 1.17
C TYR A 218 -0.01 -4.16 0.70
N HIS A 219 0.32 -5.11 1.57
CA HIS A 219 0.27 -6.54 1.25
C HIS A 219 -1.13 -6.97 0.80
N MET A 220 -2.17 -6.43 1.44
CA MET A 220 -3.54 -6.73 1.05
C MET A 220 -3.89 -6.15 -0.34
N ILE A 221 -3.38 -4.95 -0.66
CA ILE A 221 -3.56 -4.33 -1.98
C ILE A 221 -2.84 -5.13 -3.07
N ASP A 222 -1.57 -5.51 -2.83
CA ASP A 222 -0.75 -6.25 -3.78
C ASP A 222 -1.40 -7.57 -4.15
N ARG A 223 -1.90 -8.30 -3.16
CA ARG A 223 -2.61 -9.56 -3.41
C ARG A 223 -3.82 -9.39 -4.32
N HIS A 224 -4.61 -8.34 -4.14
CA HIS A 224 -5.77 -8.10 -5.02
C HIS A 224 -5.37 -7.54 -6.39
N ALA A 225 -4.24 -6.84 -6.49
CA ALA A 225 -3.66 -6.47 -7.78
C ALA A 225 -3.22 -7.72 -8.56
N ASP A 226 -2.61 -8.70 -7.90
CA ASP A 226 -2.25 -9.99 -8.50
C ASP A 226 -3.48 -10.76 -8.97
N GLU A 227 -4.53 -10.84 -8.16
CA GLU A 227 -5.81 -11.47 -8.52
C GLU A 227 -6.43 -10.81 -9.77
N LEU A 228 -6.33 -9.48 -9.91
CA LEU A 228 -6.83 -8.75 -11.08
C LEU A 228 -6.01 -9.05 -12.34
N ILE A 229 -4.68 -9.13 -12.22
CA ILE A 229 -3.79 -9.49 -13.33
C ILE A 229 -4.06 -10.93 -13.78
N GLU A 230 -4.13 -11.86 -12.83
CA GLU A 230 -4.43 -13.26 -13.11
C GLU A 230 -5.78 -13.41 -13.83
N LEU A 231 -6.83 -12.73 -13.37
CA LEU A 231 -8.13 -12.70 -14.02
C LEU A 231 -8.03 -12.20 -15.47
N THR A 232 -7.27 -11.12 -15.70
CA THR A 232 -7.07 -10.52 -17.02
C THR A 232 -6.37 -11.50 -17.97
N LEU A 233 -5.27 -12.10 -17.53
CA LEU A 233 -4.50 -13.05 -18.32
C LEU A 233 -5.30 -14.32 -18.63
N HIS A 234 -5.96 -14.91 -17.64
CA HIS A 234 -6.75 -16.11 -17.80
C HIS A 234 -7.90 -15.92 -18.80
N THR A 235 -8.63 -14.81 -18.66
CA THR A 235 -9.76 -14.50 -19.58
C THR A 235 -9.26 -14.29 -21.00
N THR A 236 -8.10 -13.65 -21.17
CA THR A 236 -7.55 -13.36 -22.50
C THR A 236 -7.00 -14.61 -23.18
N GLN A 237 -6.32 -15.49 -22.44
CA GLN A 237 -5.77 -16.74 -23.01
C GLN A 237 -6.82 -17.72 -23.47
N ILE A 238 -8.00 -17.73 -22.84
CA ILE A 238 -9.07 -18.70 -23.17
C ILE A 238 -9.98 -18.19 -24.28
N HIS A 239 -10.20 -16.89 -24.38
CA HIS A 239 -11.27 -16.33 -25.21
C HIS A 239 -10.82 -15.39 -26.32
N VAL A 240 -9.56 -14.97 -26.35
CA VAL A 240 -8.96 -14.07 -27.35
C VAL A 240 -7.84 -14.75 -28.10
#